data_db8ddc48d9a770c089585d0f3ed0f979
#
_entry.id   db8ddc48d9a770c089585d0f3ed0f979
#
_cell.length_a   1.000
_cell.length_b   1.000
_cell.length_c   1.000
_cell.angle_alpha   90.00
_cell.angle_beta   90.00
_cell.angle_gamma   90.00
#
_symmetry.space_group_name_H-M   'P 1'
#
loop_
_entity.id
_entity.type
_entity.pdbx_description
1 polymer ?
#
loop_
_entity_poly.entity_id
_entity_poly.type
_entity_poly.pdbx_seq_one_letter_code
_entity_poly.pdbx_strand_id
1 'polypeptide(L)'
;GSYLNAIDGAVGNSIHQDDVHYRMYLNGSVVNREQQFPSVITAEAYDSGNDKNTDLWWERRLNSSKGRTTVKTAKEISNYAKSMQERVRKGDAKVILPVIAYYGTGRLWAKKQERQKFRDKSPESRLKGYQDCLFPTANERMMLDWFTKMTMLRLQEEREIPELSVVE
;
A
#
# COMPACT_ATOMS: atom_id res chain seq x y z
N GLY A 1 -4.12 1.60 0.84
CA GLY A 1 -3.30 0.70 0.04
C GLY A 1 -2.77 -0.46 0.85
N SER A 2 -1.75 -0.26 1.68
CA SER A 2 -1.10 -1.34 2.43
C SER A 2 -2.05 -2.16 3.32
N TYR A 3 -3.13 -1.56 3.80
CA TYR A 3 -4.16 -2.28 4.57
C TYR A 3 -4.99 -3.25 3.73
N LEU A 4 -5.08 -3.06 2.42
CA LEU A 4 -5.79 -3.93 1.48
C LEU A 4 -4.90 -5.03 0.89
N ASN A 5 -3.65 -5.15 1.33
CA ASN A 5 -2.76 -6.20 0.89
C ASN A 5 -3.41 -7.58 1.11
N ALA A 6 -3.16 -8.51 0.19
CA ALA A 6 -3.68 -9.88 0.23
C ALA A 6 -3.24 -10.69 1.48
N ILE A 7 -2.21 -10.24 2.18
CA ILE A 7 -1.67 -10.90 3.37
C ILE A 7 -2.55 -10.57 4.58
N ASP A 8 -2.97 -11.60 5.31
CA ASP A 8 -3.73 -11.45 6.54
C ASP A 8 -2.91 -10.67 7.59
N GLY A 9 -3.61 -9.77 8.30
CA GLY A 9 -2.96 -8.92 9.29
C GLY A 9 -2.06 -7.82 8.72
N ALA A 10 -2.16 -7.53 7.42
CA ALA A 10 -1.46 -6.40 6.83
C ALA A 10 -1.78 -5.10 7.58
N VAL A 11 -0.74 -4.37 7.92
CA VAL A 11 -0.82 -3.07 8.61
C VAL A 11 -0.16 -2.00 7.74
N GLY A 12 -0.55 -0.75 7.96
CA GLY A 12 0.09 0.37 7.27
C GLY A 12 1.60 0.44 7.56
N ASN A 13 2.34 1.01 6.63
CA ASN A 13 3.77 1.24 6.80
C ASN A 13 4.04 2.10 8.04
N SER A 14 5.16 1.84 8.70
CA SER A 14 5.63 2.68 9.81
C SER A 14 6.21 3.99 9.28
N ILE A 15 6.15 5.04 10.10
CA ILE A 15 6.91 6.27 9.86
C ILE A 15 8.38 5.92 10.04
N HIS A 16 9.20 6.18 9.00
CA HIS A 16 10.63 5.94 9.07
C HIS A 16 11.33 7.06 9.84
N GLN A 17 12.50 6.77 10.43
CA GLN A 17 13.27 7.79 11.14
C GLN A 17 13.75 8.93 10.23
N ASP A 18 13.98 8.63 8.95
CA ASP A 18 14.39 9.63 7.95
C ASP A 18 13.26 10.60 7.58
N ASP A 19 12.00 10.24 7.88
CA ASP A 19 10.83 11.10 7.69
C ASP A 19 10.61 12.09 8.84
N VAL A 20 11.40 11.97 9.92
CA VAL A 20 11.29 12.82 11.08
C VAL A 20 11.95 14.16 10.82
N HIS A 21 11.22 15.24 11.07
CA HIS A 21 11.75 16.59 10.94
C HIS A 21 12.91 16.85 11.92
N TYR A 22 13.96 17.53 11.46
CA TYR A 22 15.09 17.95 12.26
C TYR A 22 15.08 19.46 12.45
N ARG A 23 15.24 19.90 13.68
CA ARG A 23 15.57 21.30 13.99
C ARG A 23 17.07 21.42 14.08
N MET A 24 17.63 22.38 13.36
CA MET A 24 19.03 22.76 13.47
C MET A 24 19.17 23.96 14.40
N TYR A 25 20.17 23.93 15.26
CA TYR A 25 20.53 25.07 16.09
C TYR A 25 22.04 25.15 16.26
N LEU A 26 22.54 26.36 16.48
CA LEU A 26 23.96 26.63 16.73
C LEU A 26 24.21 26.54 18.25
N ASN A 27 25.25 25.80 18.59
CA ASN A 27 25.83 25.81 19.92
C ASN A 27 27.31 26.19 19.77
N GLY A 28 27.60 27.49 19.99
CA GLY A 28 28.88 28.08 19.60
C GLY A 28 29.07 28.05 18.09
N SER A 29 30.14 27.44 17.59
CA SER A 29 30.45 27.24 16.16
C SER A 29 29.96 25.89 15.61
N VAL A 30 29.31 25.07 16.44
CA VAL A 30 28.85 23.73 16.05
C VAL A 30 27.37 23.74 15.69
N VAL A 31 27.03 23.20 14.53
CA VAL A 31 25.63 22.97 14.13
C VAL A 31 25.16 21.65 14.72
N ASN A 32 24.18 21.72 15.61
CA ASN A 32 23.51 20.54 16.17
C ASN A 32 22.20 20.29 15.44
N ARG A 33 21.80 19.02 15.38
CA ARG A 33 20.54 18.54 14.78
C ARG A 33 19.74 17.79 15.84
N GLU A 34 18.48 18.13 16.02
CA GLU A 34 17.61 17.46 16.97
C GLU A 34 16.31 17.05 16.30
N GLN A 35 15.96 15.78 16.42
CA GLN A 35 14.71 15.23 15.91
C GLN A 35 13.51 15.81 16.64
N GLN A 36 12.51 16.21 15.90
CA GLN A 36 11.28 16.78 16.44
C GLN A 36 10.17 15.72 16.48
N PHE A 37 9.62 15.50 17.65
CA PHE A 37 8.50 14.58 17.88
C PHE A 37 7.32 15.33 18.50
N PRO A 38 6.08 14.85 18.27
CA PRO A 38 5.71 13.70 17.43
C PRO A 38 5.78 13.99 15.94
N SER A 39 6.17 12.98 15.13
CA SER A 39 5.89 12.98 13.69
C SER A 39 4.52 12.36 13.46
N VAL A 40 3.66 13.05 12.73
CA VAL A 40 2.25 12.68 12.57
C VAL A 40 1.89 12.67 11.09
N ILE A 41 1.21 11.60 10.67
CA ILE A 41 0.59 11.49 9.35
C ILE A 41 -0.89 11.28 9.57
N THR A 42 -1.70 12.17 9.02
CA THR A 42 -3.16 12.04 8.98
C THR A 42 -3.62 11.78 7.55
N ALA A 43 -4.68 11.03 7.40
CA ALA A 43 -5.31 10.82 6.12
C ALA A 43 -6.82 10.69 6.27
N GLU A 44 -7.52 11.15 5.25
CA GLU A 44 -8.95 11.04 5.11
C GLU A 44 -9.27 10.33 3.80
N ALA A 45 -10.31 9.52 3.79
CA ALA A 45 -10.81 8.89 2.60
C ALA A 45 -12.34 8.83 2.65
N TYR A 46 -12.94 8.97 1.48
CA TYR A 46 -14.37 8.88 1.30
C TYR A 46 -14.70 7.65 0.43
N ASP A 47 -15.50 6.74 0.95
CA ASP A 47 -15.97 5.57 0.21
C ASP A 47 -17.42 5.78 -0.24
N SER A 48 -17.61 6.16 -1.49
CA SER A 48 -18.93 6.32 -2.11
C SER A 48 -19.36 5.10 -2.94
N GLY A 49 -18.49 4.13 -3.10
CA GLY A 49 -18.67 3.02 -4.05
C GLY A 49 -19.20 1.72 -3.45
N ASN A 50 -19.24 1.61 -2.12
CA ASN A 50 -19.73 0.45 -1.41
C ASN A 50 -21.04 0.79 -0.67
N ASP A 51 -21.65 -0.22 -0.02
CA ASP A 51 -23.02 -0.14 0.51
C ASP A 51 -23.32 0.99 1.51
N LYS A 52 -22.28 1.70 1.96
CA LYS A 52 -22.41 2.84 2.88
C LYS A 52 -21.40 3.90 2.49
N ASN A 53 -21.89 5.13 2.30
CA ASN A 53 -21.01 6.29 2.30
C ASN A 53 -20.30 6.36 3.64
N THR A 54 -19.01 6.12 3.64
CA THR A 54 -18.21 6.07 4.87
C THR A 54 -17.06 7.04 4.75
N ASP A 55 -17.04 8.02 5.63
CA ASP A 55 -15.89 8.88 5.82
C ASP A 55 -14.92 8.14 6.74
N LEU A 56 -13.73 7.91 6.25
CA LEU A 56 -12.66 7.27 6.99
C LEU A 56 -11.59 8.30 7.32
N TRP A 57 -11.31 8.44 8.59
CA TRP A 57 -10.20 9.24 9.07
C TRP A 57 -9.25 8.36 9.89
N TRP A 58 -7.94 8.52 9.69
CA TRP A 58 -6.97 7.85 10.53
C TRP A 58 -5.70 8.67 10.69
N GLU A 59 -5.02 8.40 11.79
CA GLU A 59 -3.75 9.00 12.13
C GLU A 59 -2.71 7.92 12.44
N ARG A 60 -1.49 8.18 12.04
CA ARG A 60 -0.30 7.42 12.46
C ARG A 60 0.68 8.40 13.08
N ARG A 61 1.27 8.02 14.20
CA ARG A 61 2.13 8.91 14.99
C ARG A 61 3.36 8.17 15.48
N LEU A 62 4.52 8.81 15.33
CA LEU A 62 5.78 8.39 15.93
C LEU A 62 6.14 9.39 17.03
N ASN A 63 6.14 8.96 18.30
CA ASN A 63 6.26 9.85 19.45
C ASN A 63 7.70 10.02 19.93
N SER A 64 8.62 9.16 19.50
CA SER A 64 10.05 9.24 19.88
C SER A 64 10.91 8.42 18.92
N SER A 65 12.23 8.67 18.94
CA SER A 65 13.18 7.97 18.08
C SER A 65 13.26 6.46 18.32
N LYS A 66 12.97 6.01 19.53
CA LYS A 66 12.92 4.57 19.91
C LYS A 66 11.50 4.00 19.92
N GLY A 67 10.52 4.83 19.63
CA GLY A 67 9.11 4.46 19.62
C GLY A 67 8.70 3.66 18.39
N ARG A 68 7.50 3.09 18.45
CA ARG A 68 6.83 2.47 17.30
C ARG A 68 5.72 3.40 16.81
N THR A 69 5.50 3.39 15.52
CA THR A 69 4.35 4.11 14.94
C THR A 69 3.04 3.58 15.52
N THR A 70 2.20 4.47 16.02
CA THR A 70 0.93 4.09 16.66
C THR A 70 -0.03 3.47 15.64
N VAL A 71 -0.89 2.57 16.13
CA VAL A 71 -1.94 1.91 15.33
C VAL A 71 -3.34 2.16 15.88
N LYS A 72 -3.43 2.77 17.07
CA LYS A 72 -4.70 2.93 17.78
C LYS A 72 -5.75 3.67 16.95
N THR A 73 -5.37 4.79 16.36
CA THR A 73 -6.23 5.64 15.54
C THR A 73 -6.38 5.16 14.09
N ALA A 74 -5.70 4.05 13.74
CA ALA A 74 -5.84 3.39 12.44
C ALA A 74 -6.69 2.10 12.51
N LYS A 75 -7.38 1.83 13.61
CA LYS A 75 -8.23 0.64 13.75
C LYS A 75 -9.40 0.65 12.78
N GLU A 76 -9.99 1.80 12.57
CA GLU A 76 -11.15 1.95 11.71
C GLU A 76 -10.80 1.58 10.26
N ILE A 77 -9.76 2.18 9.69
CA ILE A 77 -9.29 1.82 8.35
C ILE A 77 -8.83 0.35 8.25
N SER A 78 -8.28 -0.21 9.34
CA SER A 78 -7.89 -1.63 9.37
C SER A 78 -9.12 -2.54 9.34
N ASN A 79 -10.17 -2.21 10.07
CA ASN A 79 -11.42 -2.98 10.10
C ASN A 79 -12.15 -2.88 8.76
N TYR A 80 -12.20 -1.69 8.18
CA TYR A 80 -12.72 -1.48 6.84
C TYR A 80 -11.99 -2.35 5.81
N ALA A 81 -10.65 -2.30 5.80
CA ALA A 81 -9.85 -3.09 4.88
C ALA A 81 -10.05 -4.61 5.04
N LYS A 82 -10.17 -5.11 6.29
CA LYS A 82 -10.49 -6.52 6.55
C LYS A 82 -11.84 -6.91 5.99
N SER A 83 -12.85 -6.08 6.20
CA SER A 83 -14.19 -6.31 5.63
C SER A 83 -14.13 -6.41 4.10
N MET A 84 -13.41 -5.52 3.43
CA MET A 84 -13.23 -5.57 1.98
C MET A 84 -12.48 -6.83 1.54
N GLN A 85 -11.41 -7.23 2.25
CA GLN A 85 -10.68 -8.46 1.99
C GLN A 85 -11.58 -9.70 2.10
N GLU A 86 -12.38 -9.78 3.15
CA GLU A 86 -13.31 -10.89 3.37
C GLU A 86 -14.36 -10.99 2.25
N ARG A 87 -14.94 -9.86 1.85
CA ARG A 87 -15.89 -9.81 0.74
C ARG A 87 -15.28 -10.30 -0.56
N VAL A 88 -14.06 -9.83 -0.90
CA VAL A 88 -13.33 -10.28 -2.09
C VAL A 88 -13.05 -11.78 -2.03
N ARG A 89 -12.61 -12.31 -0.88
CA ARG A 89 -12.34 -13.75 -0.71
C ARG A 89 -13.59 -14.62 -0.82
N LYS A 90 -14.74 -14.06 -0.46
CA LYS A 90 -16.05 -14.73 -0.64
C LYS A 90 -16.58 -14.64 -2.08
N GLY A 91 -15.84 -14.02 -2.99
CA GLY A 91 -16.22 -13.88 -4.40
C GLY A 91 -17.25 -12.78 -4.66
N ASP A 92 -17.39 -11.79 -3.77
CA ASP A 92 -18.28 -10.65 -3.98
C ASP A 92 -17.72 -9.74 -5.09
N ALA A 93 -18.27 -9.89 -6.31
CA ALA A 93 -17.87 -9.10 -7.46
C ALA A 93 -18.28 -7.63 -7.37
N LYS A 94 -19.23 -7.28 -6.50
CA LYS A 94 -19.73 -5.89 -6.35
C LYS A 94 -18.80 -5.01 -5.52
N VAL A 95 -17.80 -5.59 -4.84
CA VAL A 95 -16.82 -4.80 -4.07
C VAL A 95 -16.02 -3.92 -4.99
N ILE A 96 -16.09 -2.62 -4.80
CA ILE A 96 -15.28 -1.62 -5.46
C ILE A 96 -14.03 -1.40 -4.62
N LEU A 97 -12.87 -1.73 -5.18
CA LEU A 97 -11.58 -1.53 -4.54
C LEU A 97 -10.94 -0.22 -5.05
N PRO A 98 -10.33 0.60 -4.16
CA PRO A 98 -9.73 1.86 -4.56
C PRO A 98 -8.50 1.64 -5.46
N VAL A 99 -8.33 2.49 -6.46
CA VAL A 99 -7.08 2.57 -7.23
C VAL A 99 -6.10 3.47 -6.47
N ILE A 100 -4.88 3.00 -6.27
CA ILE A 100 -3.87 3.70 -5.49
C ILE A 100 -2.60 3.85 -6.31
N ALA A 101 -2.12 5.09 -6.44
CA ALA A 101 -0.83 5.41 -7.05
C ALA A 101 0.03 6.18 -6.06
N TYR A 102 1.29 5.76 -5.90
CA TYR A 102 2.27 6.43 -5.04
C TYR A 102 3.51 6.81 -5.84
N TYR A 103 3.82 8.09 -5.85
CA TYR A 103 4.95 8.66 -6.55
C TYR A 103 5.99 9.18 -5.56
N GLY A 104 6.80 8.30 -5.01
CA GLY A 104 7.87 8.66 -4.09
C GLY A 104 9.14 9.15 -4.79
N THR A 105 9.99 9.88 -4.07
CA THR A 105 11.26 10.41 -4.57
C THR A 105 12.25 9.32 -5.00
N GLY A 106 12.18 8.13 -4.39
CA GLY A 106 12.99 6.97 -4.74
C GLY A 106 12.60 6.25 -6.04
N ARG A 107 11.51 6.66 -6.70
CA ARG A 107 10.97 6.00 -7.88
C ARG A 107 11.95 5.87 -9.04
N LEU A 108 12.81 6.88 -9.26
CA LEU A 108 13.74 6.92 -10.40
C LEU A 108 15.07 6.23 -10.12
N TRP A 109 15.42 6.01 -8.85
CA TRP A 109 16.77 5.65 -8.45
C TRP A 109 16.93 4.25 -7.88
N ALA A 110 15.87 3.66 -7.38
CA ALA A 110 15.93 2.37 -6.72
C ALA A 110 15.13 1.32 -7.50
N LYS A 111 15.83 0.38 -8.14
CA LYS A 111 15.20 -0.89 -8.54
C LYS A 111 15.11 -1.78 -7.32
N LYS A 112 13.93 -2.32 -7.04
CA LYS A 112 13.77 -3.34 -6.00
C LYS A 112 14.67 -4.51 -6.36
N GLN A 113 15.71 -4.78 -5.56
CA GLN A 113 16.47 -6.01 -5.72
C GLN A 113 15.52 -7.18 -5.45
N GLU A 114 15.24 -7.92 -6.50
CA GLU A 114 14.43 -9.13 -6.39
C GLU A 114 15.20 -10.16 -5.56
N ARG A 115 14.80 -10.29 -4.29
CA ARG A 115 15.09 -11.55 -3.61
C ARG A 115 14.27 -12.61 -4.34
N GLN A 116 14.95 -13.58 -4.96
CA GLN A 116 14.40 -14.70 -5.73
C GLN A 116 13.41 -15.62 -4.95
N LYS A 117 12.83 -15.15 -3.88
CA LYS A 117 11.89 -15.88 -3.06
C LYS A 117 10.47 -15.47 -3.41
N PHE A 118 9.81 -16.38 -3.98
CA PHE A 118 8.41 -16.57 -4.26
C PHE A 118 8.04 -16.47 -5.74
N ARG A 119 8.13 -17.60 -6.41
CA ARG A 119 7.04 -17.97 -7.31
C ARG A 119 5.82 -18.10 -6.40
N ASP A 120 5.12 -17.00 -6.25
CA ASP A 120 3.87 -16.98 -5.52
C ASP A 120 2.89 -17.86 -6.28
N LYS A 121 2.71 -19.09 -5.76
CA LYS A 121 1.74 -20.05 -6.29
C LYS A 121 0.33 -19.75 -5.82
N SER A 122 0.13 -18.65 -5.09
CA SER A 122 -1.20 -18.27 -4.65
C SER A 122 -2.10 -17.95 -5.85
N PRO A 123 -3.38 -18.33 -5.77
CA PRO A 123 -4.34 -18.02 -6.83
C PRO A 123 -4.42 -16.52 -7.04
N GLU A 124 -4.69 -16.11 -8.27
CA GLU A 124 -4.87 -14.70 -8.61
C GLU A 124 -5.99 -14.10 -7.75
N SER A 125 -5.67 -13.01 -7.06
CA SER A 125 -6.60 -12.28 -6.23
C SER A 125 -6.59 -10.81 -6.61
N ARG A 126 -7.77 -10.18 -6.66
CA ARG A 126 -7.92 -8.72 -6.85
C ARG A 126 -7.14 -7.91 -5.81
N LEU A 127 -6.79 -8.51 -4.67
CA LEU A 127 -6.01 -7.88 -3.60
C LEU A 127 -4.50 -7.88 -3.87
N LYS A 128 -4.03 -8.65 -4.85
CA LYS A 128 -2.60 -8.79 -5.15
C LYS A 128 -1.97 -7.47 -5.61
N GLY A 129 -2.72 -6.64 -6.33
CA GLY A 129 -2.27 -5.32 -6.76
C GLY A 129 -1.93 -4.34 -5.63
N TYR A 130 -2.35 -4.62 -4.39
CA TYR A 130 -2.01 -3.80 -3.22
C TYR A 130 -0.70 -4.21 -2.55
N GLN A 131 -0.10 -5.30 -2.99
CA GLN A 131 1.20 -5.69 -2.50
C GLN A 131 2.24 -4.65 -2.96
N ASP A 132 2.99 -4.12 -2.00
CA ASP A 132 4.02 -3.11 -2.26
C ASP A 132 3.55 -1.81 -2.96
N CYS A 133 2.25 -1.55 -3.06
CA CYS A 133 1.66 -0.41 -3.77
C CYS A 133 2.12 0.98 -3.25
N LEU A 134 2.69 1.07 -2.06
CA LEU A 134 3.24 2.30 -1.47
C LEU A 134 4.77 2.35 -1.50
N PHE A 135 5.42 1.41 -2.15
CA PHE A 135 6.86 1.49 -2.35
C PHE A 135 7.19 2.32 -3.59
N PRO A 136 8.19 3.20 -3.53
CA PRO A 136 8.55 4.06 -4.66
C PRO A 136 9.16 3.28 -5.83
N THR A 137 9.63 2.06 -5.58
CA THR A 137 10.24 1.21 -6.61
C THR A 137 9.17 0.42 -7.34
N ALA A 138 9.13 0.55 -8.66
CA ALA A 138 8.20 -0.22 -9.49
C ALA A 138 8.52 -1.71 -9.44
N ASN A 139 7.48 -2.52 -9.34
CA ASN A 139 7.58 -3.97 -9.51
C ASN A 139 7.20 -4.35 -10.96
N GLU A 140 8.11 -4.00 -11.88
CA GLU A 140 7.94 -4.25 -13.32
C GLU A 140 7.68 -5.72 -13.63
N ARG A 141 8.37 -6.61 -12.92
CA ARG A 141 8.20 -8.05 -13.13
C ARG A 141 6.81 -8.56 -12.74
N MET A 142 6.24 -8.07 -11.63
CA MET A 142 4.89 -8.46 -11.24
C MET A 142 3.87 -8.02 -12.29
N MET A 143 4.07 -6.87 -12.90
CA MET A 143 3.27 -6.38 -14.01
C MET A 143 3.41 -7.28 -15.24
N LEU A 144 4.64 -7.61 -15.65
CA LEU A 144 4.90 -8.49 -16.78
C LEU A 144 4.36 -9.91 -16.56
N ASP A 145 4.51 -10.46 -15.34
CA ASP A 145 3.94 -11.75 -14.97
C ASP A 145 2.41 -11.73 -15.06
N TRP A 146 1.78 -10.64 -14.65
CA TRP A 146 0.34 -10.46 -14.76
C TRP A 146 -0.12 -10.44 -16.24
N PHE A 147 0.52 -9.63 -17.08
CA PHE A 147 0.21 -9.58 -18.51
C PHE A 147 0.37 -10.94 -19.18
N THR A 148 1.48 -11.62 -18.89
CA THR A 148 1.75 -12.96 -19.44
C THR A 148 0.64 -13.93 -19.08
N LYS A 149 0.22 -13.96 -17.81
CA LYS A 149 -0.85 -14.84 -17.33
C LYS A 149 -2.20 -14.51 -17.95
N MET A 150 -2.56 -13.23 -18.02
CA MET A 150 -3.84 -12.83 -18.61
C MET A 150 -3.89 -13.15 -20.10
N THR A 151 -2.79 -12.95 -20.83
CA THR A 151 -2.68 -13.33 -22.24
C THR A 151 -2.80 -14.83 -22.43
N MET A 152 -2.12 -15.63 -21.60
CA MET A 152 -2.24 -17.09 -21.63
C MET A 152 -3.67 -17.55 -21.35
N LEU A 153 -4.32 -16.96 -20.35
CA LEU A 153 -5.71 -17.28 -20.02
C LEU A 153 -6.66 -16.95 -21.16
N ARG A 154 -6.49 -15.79 -21.83
CA ARG A 154 -7.25 -15.39 -23.02
C ARG A 154 -7.12 -16.43 -24.14
N LEU A 155 -5.90 -16.91 -24.37
CA LEU A 155 -5.63 -17.91 -25.40
C LEU A 155 -6.18 -19.30 -25.07
N GLN A 156 -6.14 -19.70 -23.79
CA GLN A 156 -6.61 -21.03 -23.35
C GLN A 156 -8.13 -21.12 -23.27
N GLU A 157 -8.79 -20.05 -22.86
CA GLU A 157 -10.24 -20.04 -22.68
C GLU A 157 -10.99 -19.48 -23.91
N GLU A 158 -10.25 -19.01 -24.93
CA GLU A 158 -10.80 -18.40 -26.17
C GLU A 158 -11.86 -17.32 -25.88
N ARG A 159 -11.71 -16.61 -24.75
CA ARG A 159 -12.62 -15.54 -24.34
C ARG A 159 -11.87 -14.23 -24.14
N GLU A 160 -12.58 -13.13 -24.35
CA GLU A 160 -12.06 -11.81 -23.99
C GLU A 160 -11.93 -11.67 -22.49
N ILE A 161 -10.83 -11.06 -22.07
CA ILE A 161 -10.56 -10.70 -20.67
C ILE A 161 -10.67 -9.18 -20.57
N PRO A 162 -11.75 -8.65 -19.98
CA PRO A 162 -12.02 -7.20 -19.94
C PRO A 162 -10.86 -6.39 -19.33
N GLU A 163 -10.18 -6.96 -18.32
CA GLU A 163 -9.06 -6.32 -17.65
C GLU A 163 -7.86 -6.12 -18.58
N LEU A 164 -7.69 -6.99 -19.57
CA LEU A 164 -6.61 -6.87 -20.55
C LEU A 164 -6.95 -5.84 -21.61
N SER A 165 -8.20 -5.80 -22.10
CA SER A 165 -8.66 -4.87 -23.13
C SER A 165 -8.68 -3.39 -22.66
N VAL A 166 -8.68 -3.13 -21.37
CA VAL A 166 -8.58 -1.76 -20.80
C VAL A 166 -7.15 -1.20 -20.89
N VAL A 167 -6.15 -2.07 -21.05
CA VAL A 167 -4.72 -1.69 -21.00
C VAL A 167 -4.06 -1.75 -22.38
N GLU A 168 -4.66 -2.48 -23.32
CA GLU A 168 -4.28 -2.48 -24.74
C GLU A 168 -4.77 -1.20 -25.43
#